data_8bfd8160958d6aa85751f257b80b4ee0
#
_entry.id   8bfd8160958d6aa85751f257b80b4ee0
#
_cell.length_a   1.000
_cell.length_b   1.000
_cell.length_c   1.000
_cell.angle_alpha   90.00
_cell.angle_beta   90.00
_cell.angle_gamma   90.00
#
_symmetry.space_group_name_H-M   'P 1'
#
loop_
_entity.id
_entity.type
_entity.pdbx_description
1 polymer ?
#
loop_
_entity_poly.entity_id
_entity_poly.type
_entity_poly.pdbx_seq_one_letter_code
_entity_poly.pdbx_strand_id
1 'polypeptide(L)'
;MKNESLVKEPNILTFVTTYKCTSACNNCCFQCSPKRNLTLSREQMLDYIEQVTRDFPSVKVLVLTGGECTILKYLPEIIDVASHKYGLAVRIVSNAHWARTYDSARKKVAELKAAGLNEINFSTGDEHLEFVPIEYIKNAIIASVEEGFVPYVNVESIESHDFNSTYFTKDEELSTLLDENKFKVSNGIWIDLKNPEAMMKKPDKGIHCSNQRCDNIFSGLVITPDNRLKACCGITSGRVKYLDLGNPAKIPLHTLYDKQFDDFVKIWLHTDGALKILEFIAKYDKRIKIEEFEHLHQCLICTMILNSEKLLGIIKEHYDEVYANIIMKYNLI
;
A
#
# COMPACT_ATOMS: atom_id res chain seq x y z
N MET A 1 32.27 -0.35 -3.33
CA MET A 1 32.09 1.02 -2.77
C MET A 1 30.62 1.31 -2.86
N LYS A 2 29.94 1.54 -1.71
CA LYS A 2 28.54 2.03 -1.75
C LYS A 2 28.55 3.36 -2.49
N ASN A 3 27.70 3.48 -3.48
CA ASN A 3 27.51 4.75 -4.17
C ASN A 3 26.54 5.57 -3.32
N GLU A 4 27.05 6.26 -2.31
CA GLU A 4 26.26 7.05 -1.34
C GLU A 4 25.32 8.05 -2.06
N SER A 5 25.64 8.42 -3.30
CA SER A 5 24.82 9.30 -4.11
C SER A 5 23.48 8.69 -4.58
N LEU A 6 23.32 7.37 -4.49
CA LEU A 6 22.10 6.67 -4.91
C LEU A 6 21.08 6.45 -3.79
N VAL A 7 21.49 6.68 -2.53
CA VAL A 7 20.60 6.41 -1.38
C VAL A 7 19.51 7.49 -1.30
N LYS A 8 18.26 7.05 -1.27
CA LYS A 8 17.08 7.88 -0.99
C LYS A 8 16.63 7.62 0.43
N GLU A 9 16.26 8.66 1.14
CA GLU A 9 15.73 8.54 2.50
C GLU A 9 14.24 8.17 2.49
N PRO A 10 13.82 7.17 3.30
CA PRO A 10 12.40 6.84 3.43
C PRO A 10 11.67 7.93 4.21
N ASN A 11 10.42 8.20 3.89
CA ASN A 11 9.60 9.18 4.58
C ASN A 11 8.40 8.56 5.33
N ILE A 12 8.13 7.28 5.10
CA ILE A 12 6.98 6.55 5.66
C ILE A 12 7.43 5.24 6.30
N LEU A 13 6.94 4.96 7.51
CA LEU A 13 6.93 3.61 8.10
C LEU A 13 5.51 3.04 7.95
N THR A 14 5.40 1.86 7.37
CA THR A 14 4.13 1.14 7.23
C THR A 14 4.20 -0.18 7.98
N PHE A 15 3.29 -0.39 8.91
CA PHE A 15 3.03 -1.71 9.47
C PHE A 15 1.83 -2.36 8.81
N VAL A 16 2.05 -3.51 8.17
CA VAL A 16 1.01 -4.49 7.94
C VAL A 16 0.83 -5.18 9.29
N THR A 17 -0.04 -4.64 10.15
CA THR A 17 -0.06 -4.98 11.59
C THR A 17 -0.42 -6.43 11.86
N THR A 18 -1.32 -6.97 11.04
CA THR A 18 -1.83 -8.35 11.17
C THR A 18 -2.32 -8.86 9.81
N TYR A 19 -2.28 -10.18 9.62
CA TYR A 19 -3.00 -10.83 8.51
C TYR A 19 -4.41 -11.26 8.91
N LYS A 20 -4.80 -11.08 10.19
CA LYS A 20 -6.17 -11.30 10.63
C LYS A 20 -7.05 -10.14 10.19
N CYS A 21 -8.20 -10.46 9.60
CA CYS A 21 -9.20 -9.47 9.17
C CYS A 21 -10.59 -9.94 9.56
N THR A 22 -11.53 -9.02 9.67
CA THR A 22 -12.96 -9.31 9.82
C THR A 22 -13.61 -9.69 8.49
N SER A 23 -12.89 -9.46 7.37
CA SER A 23 -13.29 -9.75 6.00
C SER A 23 -12.37 -10.80 5.36
N ALA A 24 -12.81 -11.40 4.26
CA ALA A 24 -12.03 -12.36 3.47
C ALA A 24 -12.15 -12.06 1.96
N CYS A 25 -11.90 -10.80 1.61
CA CYS A 25 -12.00 -10.30 0.23
C CYS A 25 -11.17 -11.15 -0.73
N ASN A 26 -11.74 -11.46 -1.88
CA ASN A 26 -11.13 -12.37 -2.86
C ASN A 26 -9.80 -11.84 -3.40
N ASN A 27 -9.70 -10.54 -3.63
CA ASN A 27 -8.55 -9.89 -4.24
C ASN A 27 -7.69 -9.11 -3.22
N CYS A 28 -7.78 -9.47 -1.94
CA CYS A 28 -6.97 -8.85 -0.90
C CYS A 28 -5.48 -8.96 -1.21
N CYS A 29 -4.78 -7.80 -1.28
CA CYS A 29 -3.36 -7.72 -1.61
C CYS A 29 -2.48 -8.51 -0.62
N PHE A 30 -2.85 -8.56 0.67
CA PHE A 30 -2.15 -9.30 1.71
C PHE A 30 -2.76 -10.67 2.01
N GLN A 31 -3.82 -11.07 1.29
CA GLN A 31 -4.55 -12.33 1.50
C GLN A 31 -5.02 -12.49 2.96
N CYS A 32 -5.50 -11.40 3.54
CA CYS A 32 -5.99 -11.38 4.90
C CYS A 32 -7.33 -12.12 5.04
N SER A 33 -7.57 -12.68 6.22
CA SER A 33 -8.85 -13.34 6.50
C SER A 33 -9.03 -13.57 8.01
N PRO A 34 -10.24 -13.92 8.48
CA PRO A 34 -10.48 -14.28 9.88
C PRO A 34 -9.67 -15.51 10.34
N LYS A 35 -9.25 -16.36 9.41
CA LYS A 35 -8.51 -17.60 9.69
C LYS A 35 -7.00 -17.39 9.87
N ARG A 36 -6.46 -16.25 9.43
CA ARG A 36 -5.04 -15.92 9.57
C ARG A 36 -4.80 -15.20 10.90
N ASN A 37 -3.78 -15.65 11.66
CA ASN A 37 -3.54 -15.15 13.01
C ASN A 37 -2.17 -14.45 13.18
N LEU A 38 -1.35 -14.43 12.13
CA LEU A 38 -0.03 -13.82 12.24
C LEU A 38 -0.19 -12.30 12.44
N THR A 39 0.49 -11.79 13.48
CA THR A 39 0.31 -10.40 13.96
C THR A 39 1.64 -9.92 14.53
N LEU A 40 2.02 -8.69 14.24
CA LEU A 40 3.12 -8.03 14.93
C LEU A 40 2.73 -7.82 16.40
N SER A 41 3.59 -8.21 17.33
CA SER A 41 3.35 -7.95 18.74
C SER A 41 3.47 -6.45 19.04
N ARG A 42 2.89 -6.06 20.18
CA ARG A 42 3.04 -4.71 20.71
C ARG A 42 4.51 -4.31 20.82
N GLU A 43 5.31 -5.17 21.43
CA GLU A 43 6.74 -4.97 21.67
C GLU A 43 7.51 -4.81 20.35
N GLN A 44 7.21 -5.63 19.36
CA GLN A 44 7.83 -5.53 18.03
C GLN A 44 7.53 -4.18 17.37
N MET A 45 6.27 -3.72 17.40
CA MET A 45 5.93 -2.42 16.80
C MET A 45 6.62 -1.26 17.50
N LEU A 46 6.65 -1.26 18.85
CA LEU A 46 7.32 -0.22 19.63
C LEU A 46 8.83 -0.19 19.37
N ASP A 47 9.48 -1.36 19.31
CA ASP A 47 10.89 -1.49 19.01
C ASP A 47 11.21 -0.99 17.58
N TYR A 48 10.39 -1.35 16.60
CA TYR A 48 10.58 -0.86 15.22
C TYR A 48 10.33 0.66 15.09
N ILE A 49 9.37 1.23 15.82
CA ILE A 49 9.16 2.69 15.83
C ILE A 49 10.41 3.37 16.38
N GLU A 50 10.97 2.88 17.50
CA GLU A 50 12.17 3.42 18.10
C GLU A 50 13.38 3.32 17.18
N GLN A 51 13.61 2.14 16.56
CA GLN A 51 14.69 1.94 15.60
C GLN A 51 14.56 2.87 14.40
N VAL A 52 13.37 2.96 13.80
CA VAL A 52 13.13 3.77 12.60
C VAL A 52 13.31 5.25 12.89
N THR A 53 12.77 5.75 13.99
CA THR A 53 12.90 7.19 14.33
C THR A 53 14.33 7.59 14.68
N ARG A 54 15.15 6.66 15.20
CA ARG A 54 16.57 6.87 15.45
C ARG A 54 17.39 6.82 14.15
N ASP A 55 17.17 5.80 13.31
CA ASP A 55 18.02 5.46 12.18
C ASP A 55 17.58 6.17 10.88
N PHE A 56 16.33 6.61 10.79
CA PHE A 56 15.74 7.28 9.63
C PHE A 56 14.96 8.55 10.06
N PRO A 57 15.63 9.64 10.39
CA PRO A 57 14.99 10.87 10.86
C PRO A 57 14.10 11.54 9.81
N SER A 58 14.21 11.15 8.55
CA SER A 58 13.34 11.55 7.42
C SER A 58 11.93 10.96 7.51
N VAL A 59 11.73 9.85 8.24
CA VAL A 59 10.41 9.25 8.45
C VAL A 59 9.56 10.15 9.32
N LYS A 60 8.42 10.59 8.79
CA LYS A 60 7.46 11.49 9.47
C LYS A 60 6.08 10.92 9.61
N VAL A 61 5.79 9.82 8.91
CA VAL A 61 4.45 9.22 8.88
C VAL A 61 4.53 7.75 9.27
N LEU A 62 3.67 7.33 10.19
CA LEU A 62 3.38 5.92 10.48
C LEU A 62 2.02 5.55 9.88
N VAL A 63 2.00 4.53 9.02
CA VAL A 63 0.77 3.95 8.47
C VAL A 63 0.52 2.59 9.13
N LEU A 64 -0.63 2.44 9.75
CA LEU A 64 -1.10 1.19 10.35
C LEU A 64 -2.18 0.59 9.47
N THR A 65 -1.87 -0.52 8.82
CA THR A 65 -2.73 -1.24 7.87
C THR A 65 -2.64 -2.75 8.10
N GLY A 66 -3.08 -3.54 7.14
CA GLY A 66 -2.95 -5.00 7.18
C GLY A 66 -4.26 -5.69 6.84
N GLY A 67 -4.69 -6.65 7.68
CA GLY A 67 -6.05 -7.16 7.67
C GLY A 67 -6.99 -6.08 8.21
N GLU A 68 -7.28 -6.13 9.50
CA GLU A 68 -7.99 -5.03 10.15
C GLU A 68 -7.21 -4.62 11.41
N CYS A 69 -6.51 -3.49 11.34
CA CYS A 69 -5.64 -3.05 12.44
C CYS A 69 -6.41 -2.74 13.74
N THR A 70 -7.67 -2.33 13.64
CA THR A 70 -8.50 -1.95 14.81
C THR A 70 -8.93 -3.11 15.70
N ILE A 71 -8.69 -4.37 15.27
CA ILE A 71 -8.91 -5.54 16.14
C ILE A 71 -7.82 -5.68 17.21
N LEU A 72 -6.69 -4.97 17.07
CA LEU A 72 -5.58 -5.01 18.00
C LEU A 72 -5.90 -4.14 19.22
N LYS A 73 -5.98 -4.76 20.40
CA LYS A 73 -6.31 -4.05 21.64
C LYS A 73 -5.27 -2.99 22.03
N TYR A 74 -4.02 -3.17 21.61
CA TYR A 74 -2.91 -2.24 21.86
C TYR A 74 -2.72 -1.18 20.76
N LEU A 75 -3.62 -1.13 19.76
CA LEU A 75 -3.52 -0.14 18.69
C LEU A 75 -3.50 1.31 19.20
N PRO A 76 -4.37 1.71 20.16
CA PRO A 76 -4.33 3.08 20.71
C PRO A 76 -2.98 3.41 21.35
N GLU A 77 -2.35 2.48 22.04
CA GLU A 77 -1.03 2.68 22.65
C GLU A 77 0.07 2.85 21.59
N ILE A 78 0.03 2.07 20.49
CA ILE A 78 0.98 2.25 19.37
C ILE A 78 0.83 3.64 18.77
N ILE A 79 -0.42 4.12 18.59
CA ILE A 79 -0.70 5.46 18.08
C ILE A 79 -0.16 6.52 19.04
N ASP A 80 -0.44 6.38 20.33
CA ASP A 80 -0.01 7.31 21.37
C ASP A 80 1.52 7.48 21.41
N VAL A 81 2.23 6.37 21.46
CA VAL A 81 3.70 6.37 21.47
C VAL A 81 4.27 6.97 20.17
N ALA A 82 3.74 6.58 19.01
CA ALA A 82 4.21 7.10 17.74
C ALA A 82 3.98 8.61 17.59
N SER A 83 2.78 9.08 17.99
CA SER A 83 2.38 10.48 17.87
C SER A 83 3.03 11.35 18.96
N HIS A 84 2.80 11.04 20.24
CA HIS A 84 3.18 11.92 21.33
C HIS A 84 4.65 11.78 21.76
N LYS A 85 5.22 10.56 21.72
CA LYS A 85 6.64 10.37 22.09
C LYS A 85 7.58 10.68 20.94
N TYR A 86 7.24 10.23 19.71
CA TYR A 86 8.14 10.32 18.56
C TYR A 86 7.75 11.39 17.52
N GLY A 87 6.59 12.04 17.68
CA GLY A 87 6.13 13.13 16.82
C GLY A 87 5.80 12.70 15.39
N LEU A 88 5.47 11.42 15.17
CA LEU A 88 5.03 10.92 13.89
C LEU A 88 3.56 11.26 13.63
N ALA A 89 3.24 11.66 12.40
CA ALA A 89 1.86 11.68 11.95
C ALA A 89 1.36 10.25 11.76
N VAL A 90 0.27 9.88 12.41
CA VAL A 90 -0.24 8.50 12.38
C VAL A 90 -1.50 8.40 11.54
N ARG A 91 -1.50 7.47 10.59
CA ARG A 91 -2.62 7.11 9.71
C ARG A 91 -3.04 5.67 9.97
N ILE A 92 -4.34 5.41 10.00
CA ILE A 92 -4.88 4.05 9.93
C ILE A 92 -5.63 3.82 8.62
N VAL A 93 -5.64 2.55 8.15
CA VAL A 93 -6.49 2.07 7.07
C VAL A 93 -7.39 0.97 7.64
N SER A 94 -8.71 1.14 7.56
CA SER A 94 -9.71 0.29 8.19
C SER A 94 -10.90 0.02 7.26
N ASN A 95 -11.49 -1.16 7.39
CA ASN A 95 -12.77 -1.48 6.75
C ASN A 95 -13.99 -1.04 7.58
N ALA A 96 -13.77 -0.35 8.68
CA ALA A 96 -14.81 0.18 9.58
C ALA A 96 -15.76 -0.88 10.19
N HIS A 97 -15.41 -2.15 10.24
CA HIS A 97 -16.23 -3.21 10.84
C HIS A 97 -16.71 -2.89 12.28
N TRP A 98 -15.99 -2.05 13.01
CA TRP A 98 -16.29 -1.60 14.36
C TRP A 98 -17.44 -0.58 14.44
N ALA A 99 -17.82 0.03 13.32
CA ALA A 99 -18.81 1.09 13.25
C ALA A 99 -20.24 0.56 13.01
N ARG A 100 -20.60 -0.54 13.70
CA ARG A 100 -21.91 -1.22 13.54
C ARG A 100 -23.10 -0.33 13.85
N THR A 101 -22.93 0.58 14.80
CA THR A 101 -23.86 1.63 15.15
C THR A 101 -23.11 2.95 15.23
N TYR A 102 -23.85 4.05 15.11
CA TYR A 102 -23.26 5.38 15.26
C TYR A 102 -22.55 5.55 16.63
N ASP A 103 -23.14 5.06 17.73
CA ASP A 103 -22.52 5.13 19.06
C ASP A 103 -21.21 4.34 19.13
N SER A 104 -21.14 3.15 18.52
CA SER A 104 -19.90 2.40 18.47
C SER A 104 -18.83 3.09 17.62
N ALA A 105 -19.26 3.76 16.55
CA ALA A 105 -18.38 4.55 15.69
C ALA A 105 -17.79 5.75 16.46
N ARG A 106 -18.64 6.56 17.11
CA ARG A 106 -18.20 7.69 17.94
C ARG A 106 -17.19 7.27 19.00
N LYS A 107 -17.52 6.22 19.76
CA LYS A 107 -16.63 5.72 20.81
C LYS A 107 -15.26 5.33 20.26
N LYS A 108 -15.21 4.62 19.12
CA LYS A 108 -13.95 4.19 18.51
C LYS A 108 -13.16 5.36 17.96
N VAL A 109 -13.81 6.28 17.25
CA VAL A 109 -13.12 7.45 16.67
C VAL A 109 -12.57 8.36 17.77
N ALA A 110 -13.35 8.62 18.86
CA ALA A 110 -12.89 9.39 20.00
C ALA A 110 -11.68 8.72 20.70
N GLU A 111 -11.69 7.38 20.88
CA GLU A 111 -10.53 6.63 21.40
C GLU A 111 -9.28 6.84 20.54
N LEU A 112 -9.41 6.71 19.22
CA LEU A 112 -8.29 6.88 18.30
C LEU A 112 -7.79 8.33 18.25
N LYS A 113 -8.70 9.31 18.30
CA LYS A 113 -8.37 10.73 18.36
C LYS A 113 -7.59 11.07 19.63
N ALA A 114 -8.07 10.59 20.77
CA ALA A 114 -7.41 10.79 22.07
C ALA A 114 -6.00 10.17 22.11
N ALA A 115 -5.79 9.06 21.38
CA ALA A 115 -4.48 8.45 21.22
C ALA A 115 -3.54 9.24 20.28
N GLY A 116 -4.00 10.29 19.61
CA GLY A 116 -3.16 11.12 18.73
C GLY A 116 -3.20 10.72 17.25
N LEU A 117 -4.24 9.98 16.81
CA LEU A 117 -4.43 9.68 15.38
C LEU A 117 -4.60 10.98 14.58
N ASN A 118 -3.95 11.07 13.42
CA ASN A 118 -4.01 12.25 12.56
C ASN A 118 -4.91 12.02 11.32
N GLU A 119 -4.93 10.82 10.78
CA GLU A 119 -5.65 10.51 9.55
C GLU A 119 -6.30 9.12 9.61
N ILE A 120 -7.54 9.03 9.12
CA ILE A 120 -8.27 7.79 9.01
C ILE A 120 -8.74 7.57 7.58
N ASN A 121 -8.40 6.40 7.02
CA ASN A 121 -8.77 6.01 5.68
C ASN A 121 -9.66 4.77 5.76
N PHE A 122 -10.77 4.79 5.03
CA PHE A 122 -11.70 3.68 4.94
C PHE A 122 -11.58 2.99 3.58
N SER A 123 -11.60 1.66 3.59
CA SER A 123 -11.71 0.84 2.39
C SER A 123 -13.10 0.25 2.30
N THR A 124 -13.73 0.39 1.12
CA THR A 124 -15.02 -0.23 0.78
C THR A 124 -15.01 -0.63 -0.70
N GLY A 125 -16.07 -1.22 -1.19
CA GLY A 125 -16.21 -1.75 -2.54
C GLY A 125 -16.94 -3.09 -2.49
N ASP A 126 -17.30 -3.67 -3.65
CA ASP A 126 -18.14 -4.87 -3.71
C ASP A 126 -17.62 -6.02 -2.84
N GLU A 127 -16.34 -6.32 -2.88
CA GLU A 127 -15.77 -7.41 -2.08
C GLU A 127 -15.73 -7.11 -0.58
N HIS A 128 -15.61 -5.83 -0.19
CA HIS A 128 -15.72 -5.42 1.21
C HIS A 128 -17.16 -5.50 1.70
N LEU A 129 -18.13 -5.12 0.86
CA LEU A 129 -19.56 -5.10 1.18
C LEU A 129 -20.14 -6.48 1.44
N GLU A 130 -19.49 -7.55 0.96
CA GLU A 130 -19.83 -8.92 1.35
C GLU A 130 -19.68 -9.17 2.87
N PHE A 131 -18.84 -8.39 3.57
CA PHE A 131 -18.49 -8.60 4.98
C PHE A 131 -18.84 -7.40 5.87
N VAL A 132 -18.80 -6.20 5.34
CA VAL A 132 -19.00 -4.94 6.07
C VAL A 132 -20.05 -4.10 5.35
N PRO A 133 -21.27 -4.01 5.89
CA PRO A 133 -22.35 -3.21 5.31
C PRO A 133 -21.96 -1.75 5.12
N ILE A 134 -22.47 -1.10 4.08
CA ILE A 134 -22.14 0.29 3.75
C ILE A 134 -22.51 1.27 4.88
N GLU A 135 -23.55 0.93 5.66
CA GLU A 135 -23.98 1.71 6.82
C GLU A 135 -22.88 1.85 7.88
N TYR A 136 -21.97 0.86 7.99
CA TYR A 136 -20.82 0.95 8.90
C TYR A 136 -19.83 2.01 8.43
N ILE A 137 -19.59 2.07 7.11
CA ILE A 137 -18.76 3.12 6.49
C ILE A 137 -19.40 4.48 6.71
N LYS A 138 -20.73 4.61 6.49
CA LYS A 138 -21.47 5.85 6.75
C LYS A 138 -21.30 6.31 8.21
N ASN A 139 -21.59 5.42 9.16
CA ASN A 139 -21.41 5.72 10.59
C ASN A 139 -19.97 6.16 10.91
N ALA A 140 -18.98 5.49 10.31
CA ALA A 140 -17.57 5.81 10.53
C ALA A 140 -17.18 7.18 9.95
N ILE A 141 -17.69 7.53 8.76
CA ILE A 141 -17.46 8.85 8.15
C ILE A 141 -18.03 9.94 9.03
N ILE A 142 -19.33 9.84 9.41
CA ILE A 142 -20.02 10.86 10.21
C ILE A 142 -19.30 11.06 11.54
N ALA A 143 -19.02 9.97 12.28
CA ALA A 143 -18.31 10.06 13.55
C ALA A 143 -16.91 10.65 13.40
N SER A 144 -16.21 10.35 12.29
CA SER A 144 -14.88 10.92 12.05
C SER A 144 -14.93 12.41 11.75
N VAL A 145 -15.91 12.87 10.99
CA VAL A 145 -16.12 14.30 10.69
C VAL A 145 -16.44 15.08 11.97
N GLU A 146 -17.31 14.56 12.81
CA GLU A 146 -17.66 15.18 14.11
C GLU A 146 -16.46 15.32 15.05
N GLU A 147 -15.54 14.35 15.03
CA GLU A 147 -14.28 14.43 15.79
C GLU A 147 -13.21 15.28 15.10
N GLY A 148 -13.54 15.94 13.98
CA GLY A 148 -12.68 16.88 13.27
C GLY A 148 -11.64 16.23 12.35
N PHE A 149 -11.84 14.98 11.94
CA PHE A 149 -11.08 14.39 10.85
C PHE A 149 -11.67 14.79 9.50
N VAL A 150 -10.85 14.68 8.46
CA VAL A 150 -11.28 14.66 7.06
C VAL A 150 -10.98 13.26 6.51
N PRO A 151 -11.86 12.27 6.76
CA PRO A 151 -11.57 10.90 6.36
C PRO A 151 -11.50 10.76 4.85
N TYR A 152 -10.66 9.81 4.39
CA TYR A 152 -10.57 9.44 2.99
C TYR A 152 -11.18 8.06 2.79
N VAL A 153 -12.11 7.95 1.82
CA VAL A 153 -12.76 6.70 1.47
C VAL A 153 -12.24 6.21 0.12
N ASN A 154 -11.57 5.07 0.13
CA ASN A 154 -11.15 4.39 -1.08
C ASN A 154 -12.16 3.31 -1.45
N VAL A 155 -12.86 3.51 -2.56
CA VAL A 155 -13.81 2.54 -3.11
C VAL A 155 -13.06 1.67 -4.10
N GLU A 156 -12.77 0.45 -3.69
CA GLU A 156 -12.06 -0.50 -4.53
C GLU A 156 -13.04 -1.16 -5.50
N SER A 157 -12.75 -1.02 -6.78
CA SER A 157 -13.59 -1.55 -7.84
C SER A 157 -12.76 -2.23 -8.92
N ILE A 158 -13.31 -3.30 -9.47
CA ILE A 158 -12.91 -3.88 -10.76
C ILE A 158 -14.03 -3.64 -11.77
N GLU A 159 -13.73 -3.76 -13.06
CA GLU A 159 -14.69 -3.42 -14.14
C GLU A 159 -16.04 -4.15 -14.03
N SER A 160 -16.06 -5.33 -13.39
CA SER A 160 -17.27 -6.12 -13.15
C SER A 160 -18.06 -5.74 -11.89
N HIS A 161 -17.59 -4.74 -11.13
CA HIS A 161 -18.19 -4.34 -9.87
C HIS A 161 -19.21 -3.22 -10.09
N ASP A 162 -20.33 -3.30 -9.35
CA ASP A 162 -21.45 -2.34 -9.45
C ASP A 162 -21.27 -1.17 -8.48
N PHE A 163 -20.67 -1.41 -7.30
CA PHE A 163 -20.50 -0.38 -6.28
C PHE A 163 -19.34 0.56 -6.65
N ASN A 164 -19.61 1.85 -6.59
CA ASN A 164 -18.63 2.88 -6.88
C ASN A 164 -18.84 4.15 -6.05
N SER A 165 -17.97 5.13 -6.19
CA SER A 165 -18.00 6.39 -5.43
C SER A 165 -19.28 7.21 -5.60
N THR A 166 -20.10 6.97 -6.63
CA THR A 166 -21.36 7.69 -6.84
C THR A 166 -22.41 7.37 -5.76
N TYR A 167 -22.25 6.29 -4.98
CA TYR A 167 -23.07 6.05 -3.80
C TYR A 167 -23.06 7.26 -2.85
N PHE A 168 -21.88 7.81 -2.61
CA PHE A 168 -21.67 8.91 -1.65
C PHE A 168 -22.27 10.23 -2.10
N THR A 169 -22.52 10.41 -3.40
CA THR A 169 -23.21 11.58 -3.95
C THR A 169 -24.72 11.43 -3.99
N LYS A 170 -25.22 10.21 -3.82
CA LYS A 170 -26.67 9.90 -3.81
C LYS A 170 -27.28 9.82 -2.41
N ASP A 171 -26.46 9.56 -1.39
CA ASP A 171 -26.89 9.62 0.01
C ASP A 171 -26.95 11.09 0.43
N GLU A 172 -28.12 11.56 0.89
CA GLU A 172 -28.38 12.98 1.18
C GLU A 172 -27.44 13.57 2.23
N GLU A 173 -27.14 12.80 3.30
CA GLU A 173 -26.26 13.25 4.37
C GLU A 173 -24.79 13.26 3.93
N LEU A 174 -24.35 12.18 3.27
CA LEU A 174 -22.98 12.07 2.80
C LEU A 174 -22.66 13.04 1.66
N SER A 175 -23.64 13.30 0.76
CA SER A 175 -23.46 14.29 -0.31
C SER A 175 -23.23 15.69 0.25
N THR A 176 -23.98 16.08 1.29
CA THR A 176 -23.76 17.35 1.98
C THR A 176 -22.35 17.46 2.56
N LEU A 177 -21.91 16.42 3.30
CA LEU A 177 -20.54 16.40 3.85
C LEU A 177 -19.44 16.40 2.77
N LEU A 178 -19.71 15.77 1.63
CA LEU A 178 -18.79 15.73 0.50
C LEU A 178 -18.65 17.11 -0.16
N ASP A 179 -19.77 17.81 -0.39
CA ASP A 179 -19.82 19.15 -0.96
C ASP A 179 -19.13 20.19 -0.03
N GLU A 180 -19.21 19.98 1.28
CA GLU A 180 -18.50 20.76 2.29
C GLU A 180 -17.01 20.39 2.43
N ASN A 181 -16.50 19.43 1.65
CA ASN A 181 -15.15 18.88 1.75
C ASN A 181 -14.81 18.31 3.15
N LYS A 182 -15.81 17.81 3.87
CA LYS A 182 -15.63 17.19 5.20
C LYS A 182 -15.06 15.78 5.13
N PHE A 183 -15.17 15.11 3.99
CA PHE A 183 -14.45 13.87 3.67
C PHE A 183 -14.11 13.82 2.19
N LYS A 184 -13.28 12.86 1.81
CA LYS A 184 -12.88 12.63 0.42
C LYS A 184 -13.19 11.21 0.01
N VAL A 185 -13.57 11.02 -1.25
CA VAL A 185 -13.83 9.69 -1.81
C VAL A 185 -13.18 9.57 -3.19
N SER A 186 -12.63 8.41 -3.48
CA SER A 186 -12.17 8.06 -4.82
C SER A 186 -12.43 6.61 -5.14
N ASN A 187 -12.53 6.32 -6.43
CA ASN A 187 -12.45 4.94 -6.90
C ASN A 187 -10.98 4.53 -6.95
N GLY A 188 -10.64 3.53 -6.13
CA GLY A 188 -9.34 2.88 -6.15
C GLY A 188 -9.30 1.79 -7.21
N ILE A 189 -8.10 1.48 -7.66
CA ILE A 189 -7.88 0.37 -8.58
C ILE A 189 -7.83 -0.92 -7.77
N TRP A 190 -8.66 -1.90 -8.19
CA TRP A 190 -8.57 -3.25 -7.70
C TRP A 190 -8.03 -4.17 -8.80
N ILE A 191 -7.09 -5.04 -8.46
CA ILE A 191 -6.52 -6.01 -9.39
C ILE A 191 -7.15 -7.37 -9.12
N ASP A 192 -7.69 -8.03 -10.15
CA ASP A 192 -8.09 -9.43 -10.06
C ASP A 192 -6.86 -10.32 -9.90
N LEU A 193 -6.45 -10.50 -8.64
CA LEU A 193 -5.28 -11.28 -8.26
C LEU A 193 -5.50 -12.78 -8.37
N LYS A 194 -6.74 -13.25 -8.52
CA LYS A 194 -7.06 -14.66 -8.76
C LYS A 194 -6.95 -15.03 -10.22
N ASN A 195 -7.24 -14.10 -11.11
CA ASN A 195 -7.21 -14.33 -12.54
C ASN A 195 -6.54 -13.17 -13.29
N PRO A 196 -5.24 -12.92 -13.04
CA PRO A 196 -4.52 -11.84 -13.69
C PRO A 196 -4.50 -11.96 -15.22
N GLU A 197 -4.58 -13.19 -15.78
CA GLU A 197 -4.64 -13.41 -17.23
C GLU A 197 -5.96 -12.91 -17.85
N ALA A 198 -7.06 -12.89 -17.09
CA ALA A 198 -8.31 -12.34 -17.58
C ALA A 198 -8.23 -10.82 -17.76
N MET A 199 -7.48 -10.14 -16.91
CA MET A 199 -7.20 -8.71 -17.04
C MET A 199 -6.37 -8.40 -18.29
N MET A 200 -5.47 -9.31 -18.68
CA MET A 200 -4.65 -9.15 -19.90
C MET A 200 -5.47 -9.26 -21.20
N LYS A 201 -6.66 -9.87 -21.15
CA LYS A 201 -7.50 -10.09 -22.34
C LYS A 201 -8.55 -9.01 -22.59
N LYS A 202 -8.81 -8.14 -21.62
CA LYS A 202 -9.82 -7.08 -21.73
C LYS A 202 -9.18 -5.73 -21.42
N PRO A 203 -9.15 -4.80 -22.37
CA PRO A 203 -8.74 -3.44 -22.09
C PRO A 203 -9.73 -2.82 -21.10
N ASP A 204 -9.26 -2.47 -19.94
CA ASP A 204 -10.01 -1.68 -18.98
C ASP A 204 -10.10 -0.24 -19.53
N LYS A 205 -11.30 0.23 -19.83
CA LYS A 205 -11.54 1.54 -20.44
C LYS A 205 -11.18 2.74 -19.54
N GLY A 206 -10.73 2.49 -18.32
CA GLY A 206 -10.46 3.54 -17.32
C GLY A 206 -9.07 3.55 -16.71
N ILE A 207 -8.31 2.48 -16.83
CA ILE A 207 -6.99 2.38 -16.19
C ILE A 207 -5.91 2.59 -17.24
N HIS A 208 -5.44 3.80 -17.38
CA HIS A 208 -4.21 4.04 -18.11
C HIS A 208 -3.04 3.58 -17.23
N CYS A 209 -2.31 2.57 -17.67
CA CYS A 209 -0.98 2.34 -17.16
C CYS A 209 -0.15 3.57 -17.54
N SER A 210 -0.06 4.50 -16.60
CA SER A 210 0.76 5.66 -16.84
C SER A 210 2.20 5.18 -17.02
N ASN A 211 2.89 5.69 -18.04
CA ASN A 211 4.35 5.60 -18.20
C ASN A 211 5.08 6.31 -17.02
N GLN A 212 4.57 6.13 -15.81
CA GLN A 212 5.05 6.81 -14.62
C GLN A 212 6.02 5.90 -13.90
N ARG A 213 7.05 6.52 -13.34
CA ARG A 213 7.95 5.90 -12.39
C ARG A 213 7.19 5.30 -11.21
N CYS A 214 7.81 4.38 -10.49
CA CYS A 214 7.23 3.79 -9.30
C CYS A 214 7.66 4.59 -8.06
N ASP A 215 6.78 5.45 -7.55
CA ASP A 215 7.06 6.24 -6.35
C ASP A 215 6.99 5.42 -5.03
N ASN A 216 6.49 4.18 -5.07
CA ASN A 216 6.46 3.31 -3.88
C ASN A 216 7.81 2.65 -3.56
N ILE A 217 8.68 2.46 -4.55
CA ILE A 217 10.04 1.96 -4.32
C ILE A 217 10.87 3.08 -3.69
N PHE A 218 11.64 2.77 -2.64
CA PHE A 218 12.48 3.69 -1.85
C PHE A 218 11.73 4.72 -0.98
N SER A 219 10.40 4.83 -1.07
CA SER A 219 9.64 5.83 -0.32
C SER A 219 9.39 5.45 1.13
N GLY A 220 9.45 4.17 1.48
CA GLY A 220 9.11 3.75 2.83
C GLY A 220 9.67 2.41 3.26
N LEU A 221 9.51 2.19 4.57
CA LEU A 221 9.81 0.94 5.25
C LEU A 221 8.49 0.21 5.49
N VAL A 222 8.32 -0.98 4.94
CA VAL A 222 7.09 -1.78 5.09
C VAL A 222 7.39 -3.05 5.86
N ILE A 223 6.90 -3.15 7.10
CA ILE A 223 7.12 -4.30 7.96
C ILE A 223 5.84 -5.12 8.06
N THR A 224 5.97 -6.42 7.80
CA THR A 224 4.86 -7.37 7.73
C THR A 224 4.78 -8.27 8.97
N PRO A 225 3.61 -8.90 9.26
CA PRO A 225 3.41 -9.75 10.44
C PRO A 225 4.36 -10.94 10.56
N ASP A 226 4.95 -11.38 9.47
CA ASP A 226 5.99 -12.43 9.42
C ASP A 226 7.41 -11.88 9.60
N ASN A 227 7.54 -10.67 10.15
CA ASN A 227 8.82 -9.99 10.37
C ASN A 227 9.65 -9.87 9.08
N ARG A 228 9.04 -9.41 7.99
CA ARG A 228 9.76 -9.11 6.75
C ARG A 228 9.72 -7.61 6.48
N LEU A 229 10.88 -7.07 6.13
CA LEU A 229 10.95 -5.74 5.52
C LEU A 229 10.72 -5.88 4.02
N LYS A 230 9.77 -5.12 3.48
CA LYS A 230 9.45 -5.09 2.05
C LYS A 230 9.88 -3.76 1.44
N ALA A 231 10.33 -3.80 0.20
CA ALA A 231 10.73 -2.61 -0.57
C ALA A 231 9.56 -1.72 -1.00
N CYS A 232 8.31 -2.20 -0.84
CA CYS A 232 7.13 -1.53 -1.39
C CYS A 232 5.86 -2.00 -0.68
N CYS A 233 4.86 -1.12 -0.56
CA CYS A 233 3.50 -1.42 -0.08
C CYS A 233 2.45 -1.45 -1.21
N GLY A 234 2.87 -1.54 -2.47
CA GLY A 234 1.96 -1.61 -3.62
C GLY A 234 1.01 -2.81 -3.57
N ILE A 235 -0.09 -2.71 -4.34
CA ILE A 235 -1.21 -3.65 -4.29
C ILE A 235 -0.87 -5.12 -4.60
N THR A 236 0.30 -5.41 -5.13
CA THR A 236 0.79 -6.78 -5.39
C THR A 236 2.00 -7.17 -4.54
N SER A 237 2.48 -6.29 -3.66
CA SER A 237 3.74 -6.49 -2.92
C SER A 237 3.79 -7.77 -2.08
N GLY A 238 2.65 -8.21 -1.55
CA GLY A 238 2.52 -9.48 -0.81
C GLY A 238 2.74 -10.73 -1.66
N ARG A 239 2.74 -10.61 -2.99
CA ARG A 239 2.88 -11.73 -3.96
C ARG A 239 4.23 -11.74 -4.68
N VAL A 240 5.10 -10.77 -4.41
CA VAL A 240 6.39 -10.62 -5.08
C VAL A 240 7.53 -10.85 -4.08
N LYS A 241 8.14 -12.03 -4.16
CA LYS A 241 9.26 -12.40 -3.29
C LYS A 241 10.48 -11.50 -3.50
N TYR A 242 10.70 -11.01 -4.73
CA TYR A 242 11.80 -10.12 -5.08
C TYR A 242 11.82 -8.81 -4.28
N LEU A 243 10.64 -8.35 -3.83
CA LEU A 243 10.50 -7.15 -3.01
C LEU A 243 10.76 -7.37 -1.51
N ASP A 244 11.15 -8.57 -1.11
CA ASP A 244 11.49 -8.93 0.25
C ASP A 244 12.95 -8.60 0.54
N LEU A 245 13.19 -7.63 1.42
CA LEU A 245 14.54 -7.18 1.77
C LEU A 245 15.18 -8.02 2.89
N GLY A 246 14.38 -8.75 3.66
CA GLY A 246 14.87 -9.61 4.72
C GLY A 246 14.10 -9.48 6.04
N ASN A 247 14.67 -10.11 7.07
CA ASN A 247 14.08 -10.13 8.41
C ASN A 247 14.76 -9.10 9.33
N PRO A 248 14.08 -8.00 9.72
CA PRO A 248 14.65 -6.94 10.54
C PRO A 248 14.95 -7.37 11.99
N ALA A 249 14.39 -8.49 12.47
CA ALA A 249 14.79 -9.06 13.76
C ALA A 249 16.16 -9.76 13.72
N LYS A 250 16.73 -10.00 12.52
CA LYS A 250 18.01 -10.70 12.33
C LYS A 250 19.08 -9.78 11.74
N ILE A 251 18.70 -8.76 11.01
CA ILE A 251 19.59 -7.85 10.31
C ILE A 251 19.09 -6.43 10.56
N PRO A 252 19.94 -5.46 10.94
CA PRO A 252 19.53 -4.08 11.18
C PRO A 252 18.72 -3.48 10.02
N LEU A 253 17.68 -2.70 10.34
CA LEU A 253 16.77 -2.11 9.36
C LEU A 253 17.52 -1.29 8.29
N HIS A 254 18.48 -0.44 8.70
CA HIS A 254 19.29 0.36 7.77
C HIS A 254 20.08 -0.53 6.80
N THR A 255 20.64 -1.65 7.28
CA THR A 255 21.39 -2.57 6.42
C THR A 255 20.49 -3.24 5.38
N LEU A 256 19.26 -3.62 5.77
CA LEU A 256 18.28 -4.19 4.85
C LEU A 256 17.79 -3.14 3.84
N TYR A 257 17.52 -1.93 4.31
CA TYR A 257 17.03 -0.84 3.48
C TYR A 257 18.10 -0.43 2.45
N ASP A 258 19.33 -0.26 2.87
CA ASP A 258 20.44 0.18 2.00
C ASP A 258 20.74 -0.82 0.87
N LYS A 259 20.61 -2.13 1.11
CA LYS A 259 20.85 -3.15 0.08
C LYS A 259 20.01 -2.99 -1.18
N GLN A 260 18.87 -2.35 -1.09
CA GLN A 260 18.01 -2.17 -2.27
C GLN A 260 18.60 -1.20 -3.31
N PHE A 261 19.54 -0.35 -2.92
CA PHE A 261 20.23 0.60 -3.82
C PHE A 261 21.34 -0.06 -4.64
N ASP A 262 21.71 -1.29 -4.33
CA ASP A 262 22.59 -2.12 -5.16
C ASP A 262 21.82 -2.90 -6.23
N ASP A 263 20.47 -2.80 -6.24
CA ASP A 263 19.58 -3.53 -7.13
C ASP A 263 19.13 -2.63 -8.29
N PHE A 264 19.77 -2.80 -9.43
CA PHE A 264 19.46 -2.02 -10.62
C PHE A 264 18.00 -2.10 -11.06
N VAL A 265 17.33 -3.25 -10.89
CA VAL A 265 15.92 -3.41 -11.27
C VAL A 265 15.03 -2.52 -10.41
N LYS A 266 15.32 -2.39 -9.11
CA LYS A 266 14.57 -1.47 -8.24
C LYS A 266 14.82 -0.01 -8.60
N ILE A 267 16.07 0.35 -8.91
CA ILE A 267 16.43 1.69 -9.41
C ILE A 267 15.64 1.97 -10.70
N TRP A 268 15.61 1.04 -11.62
CA TRP A 268 14.91 1.19 -12.88
C TRP A 268 13.39 1.30 -12.72
N LEU A 269 12.79 0.47 -11.85
CA LEU A 269 11.37 0.59 -11.49
C LEU A 269 11.04 1.98 -10.93
N HIS A 270 11.90 2.50 -10.05
CA HIS A 270 11.73 3.84 -9.48
C HIS A 270 11.85 4.94 -10.54
N THR A 271 12.75 4.78 -11.50
CA THR A 271 13.10 5.81 -12.50
C THR A 271 12.08 5.86 -13.64
N ASP A 272 11.84 4.73 -14.30
CA ASP A 272 11.05 4.64 -15.54
C ASP A 272 9.75 3.84 -15.38
N GLY A 273 9.59 3.07 -14.29
CA GLY A 273 8.41 2.22 -14.08
C GLY A 273 8.44 0.88 -14.80
N ALA A 274 7.46 0.04 -14.50
CA ALA A 274 7.44 -1.35 -14.93
C ALA A 274 7.21 -1.52 -16.45
N LEU A 275 6.39 -0.65 -17.06
CA LEU A 275 6.10 -0.74 -18.49
C LEU A 275 7.35 -0.50 -19.34
N LYS A 276 8.18 0.49 -18.97
CA LYS A 276 9.45 0.76 -19.70
C LYS A 276 10.44 -0.37 -19.59
N ILE A 277 10.47 -1.07 -18.46
CA ILE A 277 11.27 -2.30 -18.33
C ILE A 277 10.73 -3.38 -19.26
N LEU A 278 9.41 -3.55 -19.34
CA LEU A 278 8.79 -4.53 -20.23
C LEU A 278 9.02 -4.20 -21.71
N GLU A 279 8.96 -2.92 -22.11
CA GLU A 279 9.32 -2.45 -23.46
C GLU A 279 10.76 -2.85 -23.84
N PHE A 280 11.69 -2.71 -22.89
CA PHE A 280 13.07 -3.13 -23.09
C PHE A 280 13.17 -4.64 -23.28
N ILE A 281 12.53 -5.43 -22.40
CA ILE A 281 12.52 -6.90 -22.50
C ILE A 281 11.95 -7.38 -23.83
N ALA A 282 10.91 -6.71 -24.36
CA ALA A 282 10.27 -7.04 -25.63
C ALA A 282 11.21 -6.92 -26.85
N LYS A 283 12.34 -6.22 -26.73
CA LYS A 283 13.38 -6.20 -27.78
C LYS A 283 13.99 -7.60 -27.98
N TYR A 284 14.08 -8.38 -26.90
CA TYR A 284 14.73 -9.70 -26.84
C TYR A 284 13.74 -10.86 -26.82
N ASP A 285 12.51 -10.65 -26.32
CA ASP A 285 11.43 -11.65 -26.36
C ASP A 285 10.26 -11.16 -27.23
N LYS A 286 10.27 -11.49 -28.50
CA LYS A 286 9.26 -11.06 -29.50
C LYS A 286 7.84 -11.62 -29.27
N ARG A 287 7.66 -12.47 -28.25
CA ARG A 287 6.32 -12.93 -27.83
C ARG A 287 5.60 -11.90 -26.98
N ILE A 288 6.32 -10.93 -26.42
CA ILE A 288 5.75 -9.83 -25.63
C ILE A 288 5.32 -8.74 -26.62
N LYS A 289 4.02 -8.50 -26.66
CA LYS A 289 3.39 -7.44 -27.45
C LYS A 289 2.98 -6.33 -26.49
N ILE A 290 3.69 -5.23 -26.53
CA ILE A 290 3.55 -4.14 -25.54
C ILE A 290 2.13 -3.58 -25.49
N GLU A 291 1.46 -3.49 -26.61
CA GLU A 291 0.06 -3.02 -26.73
C GLU A 291 -0.93 -3.84 -25.90
N GLU A 292 -0.59 -5.07 -25.52
CA GLU A 292 -1.40 -5.92 -24.63
C GLU A 292 -1.23 -5.51 -23.15
N PHE A 293 -0.25 -4.67 -22.80
CA PHE A 293 0.10 -4.30 -21.43
C PHE A 293 -0.10 -2.81 -21.13
N GLU A 294 -0.23 -1.96 -22.12
CA GLU A 294 -0.33 -0.50 -21.95
C GLU A 294 -1.51 -0.07 -21.09
N HIS A 295 -2.57 -0.87 -21.04
CA HIS A 295 -3.76 -0.62 -20.24
C HIS A 295 -3.69 -1.21 -18.82
N LEU A 296 -2.67 -2.03 -18.51
CA LEU A 296 -2.57 -2.71 -17.23
C LEU A 296 -1.99 -1.80 -16.15
N HIS A 297 -2.43 -2.01 -14.90
CA HIS A 297 -1.83 -1.33 -13.76
C HIS A 297 -0.35 -1.73 -13.61
N GLN A 298 0.53 -0.74 -13.37
CA GLN A 298 1.98 -0.96 -13.27
C GLN A 298 2.40 -2.04 -12.26
N CYS A 299 1.66 -2.22 -11.16
CA CYS A 299 1.95 -3.26 -10.17
C CYS A 299 1.76 -4.67 -10.75
N LEU A 300 0.82 -4.86 -11.69
CA LEU A 300 0.62 -6.16 -12.34
C LEU A 300 1.81 -6.48 -13.27
N ILE A 301 2.24 -5.50 -14.06
CA ILE A 301 3.44 -5.63 -14.93
C ILE A 301 4.69 -5.89 -14.07
N CYS A 302 4.86 -5.12 -12.98
CA CYS A 302 5.93 -5.31 -12.02
C CYS A 302 5.95 -6.76 -11.46
N THR A 303 4.78 -7.27 -11.05
CA THR A 303 4.64 -8.64 -10.54
C THR A 303 5.03 -9.67 -11.58
N MET A 304 4.61 -9.49 -12.83
CA MET A 304 4.94 -10.38 -13.93
C MET A 304 6.46 -10.41 -14.19
N ILE A 305 7.10 -9.26 -14.23
CA ILE A 305 8.56 -9.16 -14.44
C ILE A 305 9.30 -9.80 -13.26
N LEU A 306 9.00 -9.41 -12.02
CA LEU A 306 9.76 -9.79 -10.84
C LEU A 306 9.54 -11.25 -10.40
N ASN A 307 8.45 -11.89 -10.81
CA ASN A 307 8.20 -13.31 -10.57
C ASN A 307 8.68 -14.22 -11.71
N SER A 308 9.24 -13.66 -12.78
CA SER A 308 9.74 -14.44 -13.94
C SER A 308 11.26 -14.46 -13.98
N GLU A 309 11.86 -15.62 -13.67
CA GLU A 309 13.32 -15.82 -13.80
C GLU A 309 13.79 -15.55 -15.23
N LYS A 310 12.98 -15.87 -16.24
CA LYS A 310 13.29 -15.62 -17.64
C LYS A 310 13.39 -14.11 -17.93
N LEU A 311 12.41 -13.31 -17.49
CA LEU A 311 12.41 -11.86 -17.77
C LEU A 311 13.53 -11.16 -17.00
N LEU A 312 13.76 -11.56 -15.74
CA LEU A 312 14.91 -11.09 -14.95
C LEU A 312 16.24 -11.51 -15.59
N GLY A 313 16.31 -12.69 -16.22
CA GLY A 313 17.46 -13.17 -16.97
C GLY A 313 17.80 -12.26 -18.15
N ILE A 314 16.79 -11.86 -18.94
CA ILE A 314 16.98 -10.91 -20.07
C ILE A 314 17.52 -9.56 -19.54
N ILE A 315 16.96 -9.04 -18.45
CA ILE A 315 17.47 -7.81 -17.85
C ILE A 315 18.95 -7.97 -17.47
N LYS A 316 19.29 -9.06 -16.77
CA LYS A 316 20.64 -9.33 -16.31
C LYS A 316 21.65 -9.47 -17.47
N GLU A 317 21.22 -9.99 -18.61
CA GLU A 317 22.07 -10.19 -19.78
C GLU A 317 22.33 -8.88 -20.54
N HIS A 318 21.37 -7.95 -20.55
CA HIS A 318 21.39 -6.78 -21.43
C HIS A 318 21.32 -5.41 -20.73
N TYR A 319 21.31 -5.36 -19.38
CA TYR A 319 21.11 -4.11 -18.62
C TYR A 319 22.16 -3.03 -18.92
N ASP A 320 23.36 -3.42 -19.33
CA ASP A 320 24.45 -2.50 -19.67
C ASP A 320 24.06 -1.48 -20.76
N GLU A 321 23.15 -1.85 -21.66
CA GLU A 321 22.65 -0.98 -22.74
C GLU A 321 21.91 0.26 -22.21
N VAL A 322 21.31 0.14 -21.02
CA VAL A 322 20.47 1.18 -20.43
C VAL A 322 20.99 1.72 -19.12
N TYR A 323 21.97 1.04 -18.51
CA TYR A 323 22.48 1.33 -17.17
C TYR A 323 22.85 2.81 -16.97
N ALA A 324 23.73 3.33 -17.83
CA ALA A 324 24.20 4.72 -17.71
C ALA A 324 23.07 5.74 -17.80
N ASN A 325 22.10 5.52 -18.70
CA ASN A 325 20.93 6.38 -18.88
C ASN A 325 20.01 6.34 -17.65
N ILE A 326 19.74 5.15 -17.11
CA ILE A 326 18.88 4.98 -15.95
C ILE A 326 19.51 5.61 -14.71
N ILE A 327 20.80 5.38 -14.47
CA ILE A 327 21.52 5.99 -13.33
C ILE A 327 21.55 7.52 -13.45
N MET A 328 21.78 8.05 -14.64
CA MET A 328 21.73 9.50 -14.88
C MET A 328 20.34 10.07 -14.53
N LYS A 329 19.28 9.47 -15.02
CA LYS A 329 17.89 9.88 -14.71
C LYS A 329 17.60 9.77 -13.21
N TYR A 330 18.00 8.67 -12.57
CA TYR A 330 17.79 8.44 -11.15
C TYR A 330 18.41 9.55 -10.29
N ASN A 331 19.59 10.05 -10.65
CA ASN A 331 20.25 11.15 -9.95
C ASN A 331 19.59 12.52 -10.17
N LEU A 332 18.68 12.64 -11.13
CA LEU A 332 17.93 13.88 -11.43
C LEU A 332 16.56 13.94 -10.75
N ILE A 333 16.11 12.83 -10.13
CA ILE A 333 14.82 12.71 -9.44
C ILE A 333 15.04 12.85 -7.93
#